data_89e85e97e40047bdafca71a461334ef2
#
_entry.id   89e85e97e40047bdafca71a461334ef2
#
_cell.length_a   1.000
_cell.length_b   1.000
_cell.length_c   1.000
_cell.angle_alpha   90.00
_cell.angle_beta   90.00
_cell.angle_gamma   90.00
#
_symmetry.space_group_name_H-M   'P 1'
#
loop_
_entity.id
_entity.type
_entity.pdbx_description
1 polymer ?
#
loop_
_entity_poly.entity_id
_entity_poly.type
_entity_poly.pdbx_seq_one_letter_code
_entity_poly.pdbx_strand_id
1 'polypeptide(L)'
;MASSGVEIIETAPFKGNRPTVVTGFAGPGFVGNTSVMYIARNKGFKLRAYAKSHLIPPMMLLINGQPTSPFRIYGNEDNSILLMTSEAIVTAENAWTVCDKLMEWFVRKGTGAFISIEGVLFTAVVKERGIYSYSTDKDPAQFGAQPTREGAITGMNACLLDDCLNRGISWTSLFVPTNLISSIDFGASAAVIETLNRILKLGVDVSPLKQNEEAMQKAAETQRRAEPRGYLGGLRKRR
;
A
#
# COMPACT_ATOMS: atom_id res chain seq x y z
N MET A 1 -20.00 -20.89 -18.41
CA MET A 1 -18.88 -19.95 -18.23
C MET A 1 -17.89 -20.58 -17.26
N ALA A 2 -16.63 -20.77 -17.64
CA ALA A 2 -15.62 -21.30 -16.72
C ALA A 2 -15.53 -20.33 -15.52
N SER A 3 -15.54 -20.88 -14.32
CA SER A 3 -15.29 -20.08 -13.10
C SER A 3 -13.96 -19.35 -13.27
N SER A 4 -13.92 -18.04 -13.08
CA SER A 4 -12.69 -17.23 -13.19
C SER A 4 -11.59 -17.66 -12.20
N GLY A 5 -11.87 -18.66 -11.35
CA GLY A 5 -10.91 -19.15 -10.35
C GLY A 5 -10.63 -18.14 -9.22
N VAL A 6 -11.33 -17.00 -9.17
CA VAL A 6 -11.22 -15.99 -8.09
C VAL A 6 -12.55 -15.89 -7.36
N GLU A 7 -12.51 -16.04 -6.05
CA GLU A 7 -13.64 -15.95 -5.14
C GLU A 7 -13.38 -14.88 -4.08
N ILE A 8 -14.31 -13.96 -3.87
CA ILE A 8 -14.29 -13.00 -2.76
C ILE A 8 -15.20 -13.53 -1.65
N ILE A 9 -14.59 -13.96 -0.56
CA ILE A 9 -15.28 -14.57 0.59
C ILE A 9 -15.52 -13.51 1.65
N GLU A 10 -16.78 -13.19 1.91
CA GLU A 10 -17.19 -12.26 2.97
C GLU A 10 -17.17 -12.97 4.33
N THR A 11 -16.57 -12.34 5.34
CA THR A 11 -16.49 -12.87 6.72
C THR A 11 -17.69 -12.46 7.57
N ALA A 12 -18.42 -11.42 7.15
CA ALA A 12 -19.63 -10.93 7.79
C ALA A 12 -20.49 -10.18 6.76
N PRO A 13 -21.83 -10.10 6.97
CA PRO A 13 -22.70 -9.28 6.15
C PRO A 13 -22.18 -7.83 6.08
N PHE A 14 -22.03 -7.31 4.88
CA PHE A 14 -21.47 -6.01 4.64
C PHE A 14 -22.50 -5.10 3.95
N LYS A 15 -22.84 -4.01 4.62
CA LYS A 15 -23.64 -2.94 4.05
C LYS A 15 -22.82 -1.66 4.16
N GLY A 16 -22.31 -1.15 3.04
CA GLY A 16 -21.64 0.13 2.98
C GLY A 16 -22.49 1.12 2.17
N ASN A 17 -22.38 2.39 2.49
CA ASN A 17 -22.98 3.46 1.69
C ASN A 17 -21.86 4.23 0.99
N ARG A 18 -21.62 3.91 -0.29
CA ARG A 18 -20.56 4.52 -1.12
C ARG A 18 -19.17 4.53 -0.45
N PRO A 19 -18.65 3.36 -0.04
CA PRO A 19 -17.35 3.31 0.64
C PRO A 19 -16.23 3.91 -0.21
N THR A 20 -15.25 4.53 0.47
CA THR A 20 -13.95 4.82 -0.10
C THR A 20 -13.01 3.65 0.17
N VAL A 21 -12.37 3.11 -0.85
CA VAL A 21 -11.41 2.01 -0.75
C VAL A 21 -9.99 2.56 -0.76
N VAL A 22 -9.20 2.28 0.26
CA VAL A 22 -7.76 2.55 0.28
C VAL A 22 -7.04 1.26 -0.07
N THR A 23 -6.22 1.27 -1.12
CA THR A 23 -5.44 0.13 -1.55
C THR A 23 -3.97 0.31 -1.20
N GLY A 24 -3.36 -0.75 -0.64
CA GLY A 24 -1.93 -0.77 -0.35
C GLY A 24 -1.39 -2.18 -0.51
N PHE A 25 -0.71 -2.43 -1.62
CA PHE A 25 -0.11 -3.72 -1.96
C PHE A 25 1.38 -3.74 -1.63
N ALA A 26 1.97 -4.95 -1.59
CA ALA A 26 3.41 -5.11 -1.47
C ALA A 26 4.12 -4.46 -2.66
N GLY A 27 5.12 -3.63 -2.37
CA GLY A 27 5.89 -2.86 -3.33
C GLY A 27 7.10 -2.23 -2.65
N PRO A 28 7.80 -1.30 -3.30
CA PRO A 28 8.99 -0.65 -2.74
C PRO A 28 8.74 -0.07 -1.34
N GLY A 29 9.66 -0.35 -0.40
CA GLY A 29 9.56 0.07 0.99
C GLY A 29 8.37 -0.52 1.76
N PHE A 30 7.64 -1.47 1.19
CA PHE A 30 6.37 -1.99 1.74
C PHE A 30 5.42 -0.88 2.20
N VAL A 31 5.51 0.30 1.58
CA VAL A 31 4.77 1.51 2.03
C VAL A 31 3.26 1.26 2.02
N GLY A 32 2.74 0.68 0.93
CA GLY A 32 1.29 0.47 0.75
C GLY A 32 0.71 -0.45 1.83
N ASN A 33 1.20 -1.68 1.93
CA ASN A 33 0.64 -2.64 2.87
C ASN A 33 0.95 -2.31 4.33
N THR A 34 2.12 -1.72 4.64
CA THR A 34 2.44 -1.24 6.00
C THR A 34 1.45 -0.16 6.43
N SER A 35 1.18 0.82 5.58
CA SER A 35 0.25 1.92 5.89
C SER A 35 -1.17 1.42 6.11
N VAL A 36 -1.68 0.57 5.21
CA VAL A 36 -3.02 -0.03 5.33
C VAL A 36 -3.14 -0.85 6.61
N MET A 37 -2.17 -1.72 6.89
CA MET A 37 -2.20 -2.57 8.10
C MET A 37 -2.03 -1.76 9.39
N TYR A 38 -1.21 -0.70 9.35
CA TYR A 38 -1.06 0.20 10.49
C TYR A 38 -2.39 0.90 10.81
N ILE A 39 -3.06 1.48 9.80
CA ILE A 39 -4.39 2.10 9.96
C ILE A 39 -5.39 1.08 10.50
N ALA A 40 -5.46 -0.10 9.88
CA ALA A 40 -6.41 -1.15 10.26
C ALA A 40 -6.30 -1.52 11.75
N ARG A 41 -5.08 -1.69 12.25
CA ARG A 41 -4.82 -2.05 13.64
C ARG A 41 -5.14 -0.91 14.61
N ASN A 42 -4.67 0.30 14.31
CA ASN A 42 -4.81 1.46 15.22
C ASN A 42 -6.25 1.97 15.31
N LYS A 43 -7.05 1.79 14.26
CA LYS A 43 -8.46 2.25 14.22
C LYS A 43 -9.45 1.10 14.39
N GLY A 44 -8.98 -0.11 14.67
CA GLY A 44 -9.85 -1.25 14.97
C GLY A 44 -10.70 -1.73 13.80
N PHE A 45 -10.23 -1.54 12.55
CA PHE A 45 -10.91 -2.06 11.37
C PHE A 45 -11.03 -3.59 11.44
N LYS A 46 -12.18 -4.12 11.03
CA LYS A 46 -12.46 -5.54 11.06
C LYS A 46 -12.33 -6.16 9.68
N LEU A 47 -11.84 -7.40 9.61
CA LEU A 47 -11.83 -8.17 8.36
C LEU A 47 -13.26 -8.29 7.84
N ARG A 48 -13.51 -7.92 6.60
CA ARG A 48 -14.81 -7.98 5.92
C ARG A 48 -14.86 -9.01 4.83
N ALA A 49 -13.74 -9.14 4.09
CA ALA A 49 -13.63 -10.13 3.03
C ALA A 49 -12.16 -10.48 2.78
N TYR A 50 -11.94 -11.59 2.09
CA TYR A 50 -10.64 -11.95 1.54
C TYR A 50 -10.80 -12.60 0.16
N ALA A 51 -9.76 -12.50 -0.67
CA ALA A 51 -9.73 -13.17 -1.95
C ALA A 51 -9.08 -14.55 -1.82
N LYS A 52 -9.69 -15.55 -2.47
CA LYS A 52 -9.16 -16.90 -2.64
C LYS A 52 -9.05 -17.22 -4.13
N SER A 53 -7.86 -17.61 -4.57
CA SER A 53 -7.62 -17.95 -5.98
C SER A 53 -6.31 -18.73 -6.15
N HIS A 54 -6.26 -19.57 -7.16
CA HIS A 54 -5.01 -20.16 -7.66
C HIS A 54 -4.15 -19.16 -8.45
N LEU A 55 -4.71 -18.01 -8.82
CA LEU A 55 -4.00 -16.92 -9.51
C LEU A 55 -3.22 -16.02 -8.54
N ILE A 56 -3.46 -16.16 -7.23
CA ILE A 56 -2.72 -15.49 -6.17
C ILE A 56 -1.65 -16.48 -5.67
N PRO A 57 -0.36 -16.07 -5.58
CA PRO A 57 0.68 -16.94 -5.06
C PRO A 57 0.33 -17.57 -3.71
N PRO A 58 0.61 -18.84 -3.49
CA PRO A 58 0.25 -19.54 -2.27
C PRO A 58 1.01 -18.96 -1.07
N MET A 59 0.29 -18.34 -0.17
CA MET A 59 0.80 -17.72 1.05
C MET A 59 -0.27 -17.74 2.12
N MET A 60 0.15 -17.95 3.37
CA MET A 60 -0.68 -17.75 4.55
C MET A 60 0.09 -16.93 5.55
N LEU A 61 -0.56 -15.97 6.14
CA LEU A 61 0.02 -15.12 7.19
C LEU A 61 -0.44 -15.61 8.55
N LEU A 62 0.40 -15.44 9.55
CA LEU A 62 0.01 -15.61 10.95
C LEU A 62 -0.15 -14.22 11.58
N ILE A 63 -1.39 -13.83 11.86
CA ILE A 63 -1.71 -12.57 12.53
C ILE A 63 -2.34 -12.90 13.88
N ASN A 64 -1.71 -12.50 14.96
CA ASN A 64 -2.11 -12.84 16.34
C ASN A 64 -2.30 -14.36 16.53
N GLY A 65 -1.40 -15.17 15.93
CA GLY A 65 -1.45 -16.63 16.00
C GLY A 65 -2.53 -17.28 15.13
N GLN A 66 -3.29 -16.53 14.34
CA GLN A 66 -4.35 -17.05 13.47
C GLN A 66 -3.91 -17.03 11.99
N PRO A 67 -4.07 -18.15 11.26
CA PRO A 67 -3.86 -18.19 9.82
C PRO A 67 -4.82 -17.26 9.10
N THR A 68 -4.32 -16.47 8.16
CA THR A 68 -5.14 -15.53 7.40
C THR A 68 -4.64 -15.41 5.95
N SER A 69 -5.57 -15.14 5.04
CA SER A 69 -5.26 -14.94 3.62
C SER A 69 -4.34 -13.73 3.43
N PRO A 70 -3.42 -13.75 2.46
CA PRO A 70 -2.60 -12.60 2.12
C PRO A 70 -3.43 -11.45 1.52
N PHE A 71 -4.52 -11.75 0.81
CA PHE A 71 -5.36 -10.75 0.15
C PHE A 71 -6.60 -10.46 0.98
N ARG A 72 -6.64 -9.30 1.63
CA ARG A 72 -7.64 -8.97 2.66
C ARG A 72 -8.27 -7.60 2.43
N ILE A 73 -9.54 -7.49 2.84
CA ILE A 73 -10.32 -6.26 2.85
C ILE A 73 -10.85 -6.06 4.28
N TYR A 74 -10.45 -4.96 4.89
CA TYR A 74 -10.92 -4.53 6.21
C TYR A 74 -11.91 -3.38 6.06
N GLY A 75 -12.85 -3.24 6.98
CA GLY A 75 -13.79 -2.12 7.04
C GLY A 75 -13.87 -1.51 8.42
N ASN A 76 -14.04 -0.20 8.49
CA ASN A 76 -14.42 0.47 9.73
C ASN A 76 -15.85 0.06 10.15
N GLU A 77 -16.36 0.60 11.24
CA GLU A 77 -17.61 0.14 11.85
C GLU A 77 -18.81 0.27 10.89
N ASP A 78 -18.96 1.41 10.23
CA ASP A 78 -20.03 1.71 9.27
C ASP A 78 -19.71 1.32 7.81
N ASN A 79 -18.52 0.76 7.58
CA ASN A 79 -17.98 0.42 6.26
C ASN A 79 -17.96 1.59 5.25
N SER A 80 -17.85 2.83 5.72
CA SER A 80 -17.62 3.99 4.88
C SER A 80 -16.19 4.04 4.32
N ILE A 81 -15.26 3.34 4.99
CA ILE A 81 -13.87 3.18 4.55
C ILE A 81 -13.52 1.71 4.54
N LEU A 82 -13.01 1.25 3.40
CA LEU A 82 -12.44 -0.07 3.23
C LEU A 82 -10.94 0.03 3.01
N LEU A 83 -10.19 -0.88 3.59
CA LEU A 83 -8.76 -1.00 3.46
C LEU A 83 -8.44 -2.32 2.79
N MET A 84 -7.88 -2.29 1.57
CA MET A 84 -7.49 -3.48 0.82
C MET A 84 -5.98 -3.62 0.76
N THR A 85 -5.46 -4.80 1.10
CA THR A 85 -4.04 -5.08 1.09
C THR A 85 -3.74 -6.51 0.64
N SER A 86 -2.53 -6.73 0.13
CA SER A 86 -1.98 -8.06 -0.11
C SER A 86 -0.47 -8.03 0.07
N GLU A 87 0.05 -9.03 0.77
CA GLU A 87 1.49 -9.35 0.83
C GLU A 87 1.91 -10.27 -0.33
N ALA A 88 0.97 -11.01 -0.92
CA ALA A 88 1.22 -11.79 -2.12
C ALA A 88 1.24 -10.87 -3.35
N ILE A 89 2.30 -10.94 -4.12
CA ILE A 89 2.43 -10.19 -5.38
C ILE A 89 1.74 -10.98 -6.48
N VAL A 90 0.62 -10.47 -6.97
CA VAL A 90 -0.08 -11.04 -8.13
C VAL A 90 0.71 -10.73 -9.39
N THR A 91 1.01 -11.75 -10.21
CA THR A 91 1.76 -11.56 -11.47
C THR A 91 0.96 -10.74 -12.48
N ALA A 92 1.65 -10.08 -13.41
CA ALA A 92 1.01 -9.23 -14.42
C ALA A 92 -0.05 -9.97 -15.26
N GLU A 93 0.22 -11.24 -15.60
CA GLU A 93 -0.71 -12.09 -16.36
C GLU A 93 -2.01 -12.42 -15.61
N ASN A 94 -1.96 -12.46 -14.27
CA ASN A 94 -3.10 -12.78 -13.41
C ASN A 94 -3.81 -11.55 -12.87
N ALA A 95 -3.16 -10.38 -12.92
CA ALA A 95 -3.63 -9.16 -12.27
C ALA A 95 -5.02 -8.73 -12.78
N TRP A 96 -5.25 -8.79 -14.09
CA TRP A 96 -6.55 -8.44 -14.68
C TRP A 96 -7.67 -9.33 -14.19
N THR A 97 -7.48 -10.67 -14.22
CA THR A 97 -8.50 -11.62 -13.79
C THR A 97 -8.85 -11.47 -12.30
N VAL A 98 -7.85 -11.22 -11.47
CA VAL A 98 -8.08 -10.97 -10.03
C VAL A 98 -8.79 -9.64 -9.84
N CYS A 99 -8.37 -8.60 -10.56
CA CYS A 99 -8.93 -7.26 -10.50
C CYS A 99 -10.40 -7.23 -10.91
N ASP A 100 -10.77 -7.88 -12.03
CA ASP A 100 -12.16 -7.95 -12.52
C ASP A 100 -13.11 -8.45 -11.42
N LYS A 101 -12.73 -9.49 -10.71
CA LYS A 101 -13.56 -10.05 -9.61
C LYS A 101 -13.62 -9.15 -8.40
N LEU A 102 -12.54 -8.47 -8.07
CA LEU A 102 -12.53 -7.45 -7.02
C LEU A 102 -13.46 -6.29 -7.40
N MET A 103 -13.35 -5.78 -8.62
CA MET A 103 -14.18 -4.67 -9.10
C MET A 103 -15.65 -5.04 -9.20
N GLU A 104 -15.99 -6.26 -9.67
CA GLU A 104 -17.37 -6.76 -9.61
C GLU A 104 -17.91 -6.71 -8.17
N TRP A 105 -17.09 -7.11 -7.19
CA TRP A 105 -17.49 -7.07 -5.78
C TRP A 105 -17.65 -5.65 -5.26
N PHE A 106 -16.67 -4.76 -5.53
CA PHE A 106 -16.71 -3.36 -5.09
C PHE A 106 -17.88 -2.60 -5.71
N VAL A 107 -18.19 -2.82 -6.98
CA VAL A 107 -19.36 -2.22 -7.65
C VAL A 107 -20.65 -2.67 -6.98
N ARG A 108 -20.81 -3.98 -6.68
CA ARG A 108 -21.98 -4.48 -5.91
C ARG A 108 -22.09 -3.87 -4.52
N LYS A 109 -20.96 -3.48 -3.90
CA LYS A 109 -20.93 -2.78 -2.59
C LYS A 109 -21.16 -1.26 -2.72
N GLY A 110 -21.33 -0.76 -3.94
CA GLY A 110 -21.61 0.67 -4.20
C GLY A 110 -20.41 1.57 -3.96
N THR A 111 -19.19 1.08 -4.16
CA THR A 111 -17.95 1.84 -3.96
C THR A 111 -17.98 3.17 -4.71
N GLY A 112 -17.68 4.27 -4.00
CA GLY A 112 -17.70 5.62 -4.54
C GLY A 112 -16.35 6.16 -4.98
N ALA A 113 -15.26 5.68 -4.36
CA ALA A 113 -13.92 6.18 -4.65
C ALA A 113 -12.84 5.16 -4.28
N PHE A 114 -11.68 5.27 -4.94
CA PHE A 114 -10.46 4.56 -4.57
C PHE A 114 -9.32 5.53 -4.28
N ILE A 115 -8.44 5.15 -3.35
CA ILE A 115 -7.18 5.81 -3.05
C ILE A 115 -6.08 4.75 -3.05
N SER A 116 -5.12 4.81 -3.98
CA SER A 116 -3.99 3.89 -3.98
C SER A 116 -2.76 4.48 -3.29
N ILE A 117 -1.97 3.62 -2.67
CA ILE A 117 -0.69 3.95 -2.05
C ILE A 117 0.41 3.24 -2.81
N GLU A 118 1.36 4.03 -3.34
CA GLU A 118 2.48 3.55 -4.16
C GLU A 118 3.82 4.01 -3.55
N GLY A 119 4.66 3.07 -3.15
CA GLY A 119 6.08 3.37 -2.91
C GLY A 119 6.79 3.55 -4.24
N VAL A 120 7.50 4.66 -4.44
CA VAL A 120 8.27 4.93 -5.65
C VAL A 120 9.76 4.95 -5.34
N LEU A 121 10.53 4.11 -6.05
CA LEU A 121 11.98 4.03 -5.84
C LEU A 121 12.68 5.31 -6.28
N PHE A 122 13.47 5.85 -5.39
CA PHE A 122 14.39 6.95 -5.64
C PHE A 122 15.82 6.51 -5.36
N THR A 123 16.76 6.88 -6.24
CA THR A 123 18.18 6.55 -6.09
C THR A 123 18.89 7.41 -5.06
N ALA A 124 18.37 8.59 -4.78
CA ALA A 124 18.92 9.50 -3.77
C ALA A 124 18.32 9.26 -2.39
N VAL A 125 19.08 9.61 -1.33
CA VAL A 125 18.56 9.60 0.03
C VAL A 125 17.41 10.61 0.15
N VAL A 126 16.24 10.13 0.48
CA VAL A 126 15.04 10.96 0.66
C VAL A 126 15.12 11.61 2.04
N LYS A 127 15.45 12.91 2.10
CA LYS A 127 15.52 13.68 3.35
C LYS A 127 14.16 14.22 3.77
N GLU A 128 13.39 14.72 2.81
CA GLU A 128 12.03 15.18 3.01
C GLU A 128 11.08 14.35 2.14
N ARG A 129 10.06 13.79 2.76
CA ARG A 129 9.13 12.90 2.09
C ARG A 129 7.93 13.69 1.58
N GLY A 130 8.10 14.33 0.42
CA GLY A 130 6.97 14.89 -0.33
C GLY A 130 6.04 13.78 -0.80
N ILE A 131 4.73 14.01 -0.71
CA ILE A 131 3.74 13.14 -1.34
C ILE A 131 3.40 13.73 -2.70
N TYR A 132 3.45 12.88 -3.74
CA TYR A 132 2.99 13.22 -5.07
C TYR A 132 1.65 12.52 -5.32
N SER A 133 0.79 13.12 -6.12
CA SER A 133 -0.55 12.57 -6.33
C SER A 133 -1.08 12.83 -7.74
N TYR A 134 -1.79 11.85 -8.26
CA TYR A 134 -2.72 11.98 -9.36
C TYR A 134 -4.14 11.76 -8.85
N SER A 135 -5.10 12.57 -9.28
CA SER A 135 -6.50 12.37 -8.93
C SER A 135 -7.41 12.73 -10.13
N THR A 136 -8.51 12.00 -10.26
CA THR A 136 -9.50 12.22 -11.32
C THR A 136 -10.44 13.41 -11.03
N ASP A 137 -10.61 13.77 -9.75
CA ASP A 137 -11.63 14.72 -9.30
C ASP A 137 -11.19 15.67 -8.18
N LYS A 138 -9.96 15.50 -7.63
CA LYS A 138 -9.47 16.31 -6.51
C LYS A 138 -8.19 17.04 -6.87
N ASP A 139 -8.01 18.25 -6.37
CA ASP A 139 -6.73 18.92 -6.40
C ASP A 139 -5.82 18.35 -5.30
N PRO A 140 -4.66 17.76 -5.64
CA PRO A 140 -3.70 17.24 -4.67
C PRO A 140 -3.25 18.24 -3.61
N ALA A 141 -3.19 19.54 -3.93
CA ALA A 141 -2.79 20.57 -2.99
C ALA A 141 -3.73 20.66 -1.77
N GLN A 142 -5.02 20.32 -1.90
CA GLN A 142 -6.00 20.33 -0.81
C GLN A 142 -5.64 19.39 0.34
N PHE A 143 -4.85 18.35 0.09
CA PHE A 143 -4.39 17.42 1.11
C PHE A 143 -2.86 17.41 1.28
N GLY A 144 -2.19 18.45 0.75
CA GLY A 144 -0.76 18.67 0.94
C GLY A 144 0.13 17.77 0.09
N ALA A 145 -0.38 17.29 -1.05
CA ALA A 145 0.38 16.55 -2.04
C ALA A 145 0.71 17.43 -3.25
N GLN A 146 1.78 17.09 -3.95
CA GLN A 146 2.17 17.73 -5.20
C GLN A 146 1.55 16.99 -6.39
N PRO A 147 1.04 17.69 -7.41
CA PRO A 147 0.47 17.03 -8.57
C PRO A 147 1.56 16.29 -9.37
N THR A 148 1.28 15.03 -9.72
CA THR A 148 2.11 14.24 -10.64
C THR A 148 1.55 14.36 -12.06
N ARG A 149 2.43 14.73 -13.02
CA ARG A 149 2.07 14.84 -14.44
C ARG A 149 2.53 13.65 -15.26
N GLU A 150 3.61 13.01 -14.83
CA GLU A 150 4.25 11.88 -15.53
C GLU A 150 4.61 10.80 -14.53
N GLY A 151 4.45 9.53 -14.91
CA GLY A 151 4.73 8.38 -14.08
C GLY A 151 4.06 7.11 -14.61
N ALA A 152 4.23 6.02 -13.89
CA ALA A 152 3.59 4.76 -14.17
C ALA A 152 2.97 4.18 -12.90
N ILE A 153 1.74 3.71 -13.00
CA ILE A 153 1.08 2.86 -12.00
C ILE A 153 1.13 1.45 -12.54
N THR A 154 1.47 0.48 -11.73
CA THR A 154 1.69 -0.91 -12.17
C THR A 154 0.94 -1.92 -11.31
N GLY A 155 0.85 -3.17 -11.79
CA GLY A 155 0.24 -4.28 -11.06
C GLY A 155 -1.24 -4.06 -10.78
N MET A 156 -1.70 -4.50 -9.61
CA MET A 156 -3.11 -4.47 -9.23
C MET A 156 -3.72 -3.06 -9.26
N ASN A 157 -2.97 -2.04 -8.84
CA ASN A 157 -3.48 -0.67 -8.85
C ASN A 157 -3.69 -0.12 -10.27
N ALA A 158 -2.90 -0.55 -11.24
CA ALA A 158 -3.11 -0.17 -12.65
C ALA A 158 -4.43 -0.74 -13.19
N CYS A 159 -4.69 -2.03 -12.95
CA CYS A 159 -5.94 -2.68 -13.37
C CYS A 159 -7.16 -2.05 -12.68
N LEU A 160 -7.07 -1.76 -11.38
CA LEU A 160 -8.14 -1.10 -10.63
C LEU A 160 -8.41 0.32 -11.14
N LEU A 161 -7.34 1.09 -11.45
CA LEU A 161 -7.47 2.44 -12.01
C LEU A 161 -8.16 2.41 -13.37
N ASP A 162 -7.73 1.51 -14.28
CA ASP A 162 -8.34 1.38 -15.60
C ASP A 162 -9.85 1.12 -15.50
N ASP A 163 -10.24 0.18 -14.65
CA ASP A 163 -11.67 -0.13 -14.42
C ASP A 163 -12.43 1.05 -13.78
N CYS A 164 -11.78 1.80 -12.86
CA CYS A 164 -12.37 3.00 -12.28
C CYS A 164 -12.61 4.08 -13.34
N LEU A 165 -11.64 4.33 -14.23
CA LEU A 165 -11.77 5.29 -15.33
C LEU A 165 -12.93 4.91 -16.26
N ASN A 166 -13.02 3.62 -16.65
CA ASN A 166 -14.06 3.12 -17.52
C ASN A 166 -15.47 3.22 -16.90
N ARG A 167 -15.58 3.20 -15.57
CA ARG A 167 -16.86 3.26 -14.83
C ARG A 167 -17.18 4.64 -14.25
N GLY A 168 -16.28 5.62 -14.39
CA GLY A 168 -16.45 6.95 -13.79
C GLY A 168 -16.40 6.92 -12.25
N ILE A 169 -15.67 5.96 -11.66
CA ILE A 169 -15.42 5.90 -10.22
C ILE A 169 -14.21 6.78 -9.90
N SER A 170 -14.35 7.63 -8.88
CA SER A 170 -13.27 8.54 -8.44
C SER A 170 -12.01 7.77 -8.02
N TRP A 171 -10.84 8.25 -8.46
CA TRP A 171 -9.53 7.67 -8.15
C TRP A 171 -8.53 8.71 -7.69
N THR A 172 -7.74 8.37 -6.68
CA THR A 172 -6.59 9.16 -6.23
C THR A 172 -5.40 8.23 -5.98
N SER A 173 -4.26 8.49 -6.63
CA SER A 173 -3.00 7.80 -6.32
C SER A 173 -2.13 8.69 -5.45
N LEU A 174 -1.54 8.09 -4.40
CA LEU A 174 -0.56 8.72 -3.53
C LEU A 174 0.80 8.03 -3.75
N PHE A 175 1.74 8.76 -4.33
CA PHE A 175 3.10 8.30 -4.60
C PHE A 175 4.05 8.80 -3.52
N VAL A 176 4.78 7.88 -2.90
CA VAL A 176 5.69 8.17 -1.79
C VAL A 176 7.10 7.76 -2.16
N PRO A 177 8.05 8.70 -2.24
CA PRO A 177 9.45 8.37 -2.48
C PRO A 177 10.03 7.49 -1.38
N THR A 178 10.70 6.41 -1.77
CA THR A 178 11.45 5.52 -0.90
C THR A 178 12.75 5.08 -1.58
N ASN A 179 13.79 4.84 -0.81
CA ASN A 179 15.03 4.23 -1.28
C ASN A 179 15.18 2.78 -0.79
N LEU A 180 14.16 2.22 -0.17
CA LEU A 180 14.14 0.87 0.35
C LEU A 180 13.37 -0.07 -0.59
N ILE A 181 13.98 -1.21 -0.95
CA ILE A 181 13.36 -2.21 -1.83
C ILE A 181 12.74 -3.33 -1.00
N SER A 182 13.50 -3.91 -0.08
CA SER A 182 13.14 -5.16 0.62
C SER A 182 12.99 -5.00 2.14
N SER A 183 12.93 -3.77 2.62
CA SER A 183 12.70 -3.43 4.03
C SER A 183 11.60 -2.39 4.17
N ILE A 184 10.97 -2.37 5.34
CA ILE A 184 9.87 -1.44 5.63
C ILE A 184 10.40 -0.02 5.72
N ASP A 185 9.77 0.90 4.98
CA ASP A 185 10.00 2.33 5.08
C ASP A 185 8.95 2.97 6.02
N PHE A 186 9.28 3.04 7.29
CA PHE A 186 8.38 3.59 8.31
C PHE A 186 8.09 5.07 8.12
N GLY A 187 9.08 5.85 7.67
CA GLY A 187 8.90 7.27 7.42
C GLY A 187 8.03 7.56 6.21
N ALA A 188 8.19 6.78 5.12
CA ALA A 188 7.29 6.87 3.97
C ALA A 188 5.85 6.48 4.36
N SER A 189 5.70 5.42 5.17
CA SER A 189 4.40 4.99 5.67
C SER A 189 3.76 6.06 6.57
N ALA A 190 4.54 6.71 7.45
CA ALA A 190 4.05 7.82 8.26
C ALA A 190 3.56 9.00 7.41
N ALA A 191 4.35 9.42 6.41
CA ALA A 191 4.02 10.55 5.54
C ALA A 191 2.71 10.33 4.76
N VAL A 192 2.51 9.13 4.21
CA VAL A 192 1.27 8.83 3.47
C VAL A 192 0.06 8.73 4.40
N ILE A 193 0.23 8.19 5.62
CA ILE A 193 -0.86 8.14 6.61
C ILE A 193 -1.27 9.55 7.05
N GLU A 194 -0.33 10.49 7.22
CA GLU A 194 -0.66 11.89 7.49
C GLU A 194 -1.50 12.51 6.36
N THR A 195 -1.19 12.18 5.10
CA THR A 195 -2.00 12.61 3.96
C THR A 195 -3.38 11.97 3.97
N LEU A 196 -3.49 10.67 4.24
CA LEU A 196 -4.77 9.99 4.42
C LEU A 196 -5.58 10.55 5.59
N ASN A 197 -4.92 10.96 6.68
CA ASN A 197 -5.58 11.65 7.79
C ASN A 197 -6.26 12.95 7.33
N ARG A 198 -5.65 13.69 6.39
CA ARG A 198 -6.26 14.92 5.82
C ARG A 198 -7.43 14.60 4.91
N ILE A 199 -7.30 13.57 4.05
CA ILE A 199 -8.34 13.18 3.09
C ILE A 199 -9.55 12.55 3.80
N LEU A 200 -9.32 11.60 4.72
CA LEU A 200 -10.35 10.72 5.29
C LEU A 200 -10.70 11.02 6.75
N LYS A 201 -10.04 12.00 7.36
CA LYS A 201 -10.24 12.40 8.78
C LYS A 201 -10.05 11.23 9.76
N LEU A 202 -9.07 10.37 9.50
CA LEU A 202 -8.85 9.14 10.28
C LEU A 202 -8.34 9.42 11.70
N GLY A 203 -7.50 10.45 11.88
CA GLY A 203 -6.88 10.75 13.17
C GLY A 203 -5.98 9.62 13.69
N VAL A 204 -5.19 9.01 12.80
CA VAL A 204 -4.20 7.98 13.16
C VAL A 204 -2.94 8.67 13.67
N ASP A 205 -2.46 8.28 14.85
CA ASP A 205 -1.16 8.71 15.36
C ASP A 205 -0.03 8.00 14.61
N VAL A 206 0.86 8.75 14.00
CA VAL A 206 2.03 8.24 13.27
C VAL A 206 3.34 8.33 14.06
N SER A 207 3.31 8.86 15.29
CA SER A 207 4.51 9.01 16.12
C SER A 207 5.30 7.71 16.31
N PRO A 208 4.65 6.53 16.51
CA PRO A 208 5.37 5.26 16.61
C PRO A 208 6.12 4.88 15.32
N LEU A 209 5.59 5.21 14.13
CA LEU A 209 6.29 4.96 12.87
C LEU A 209 7.52 5.85 12.73
N LYS A 210 7.43 7.12 13.10
CA LYS A 210 8.56 8.06 13.09
C LYS A 210 9.66 7.63 14.06
N GLN A 211 9.31 7.16 15.26
CA GLN A 211 10.26 6.60 16.22
C GLN A 211 10.98 5.36 15.69
N ASN A 212 10.25 4.46 15.01
CA ASN A 212 10.85 3.29 14.36
C ASN A 212 11.82 3.69 13.24
N GLU A 213 11.49 4.71 12.43
CA GLU A 213 12.41 5.24 11.41
C GLU A 213 13.70 5.76 12.05
N GLU A 214 13.60 6.58 13.09
CA GLU A 214 14.78 7.10 13.81
C GLU A 214 15.64 5.99 14.41
N ALA A 215 15.02 4.96 14.99
CA ALA A 215 15.74 3.82 15.55
C ALA A 215 16.50 3.04 14.46
N MET A 216 15.86 2.82 13.30
CA MET A 216 16.51 2.15 12.16
C MET A 216 17.67 2.99 11.61
N GLN A 217 17.52 4.30 11.48
CA GLN A 217 18.59 5.19 11.02
C GLN A 217 19.80 5.16 11.96
N LYS A 218 19.58 5.24 13.28
CA LYS A 218 20.64 5.13 14.29
C LYS A 218 21.35 3.77 14.22
N ALA A 219 20.61 2.68 14.06
CA ALA A 219 21.19 1.34 13.93
C ALA A 219 22.08 1.23 12.67
N ALA A 220 21.61 1.73 11.53
CA ALA A 220 22.37 1.74 10.28
C ALA A 220 23.64 2.58 10.37
N GLU A 221 23.60 3.75 11.02
CA GLU A 221 24.78 4.59 11.27
C GLU A 221 25.81 3.88 12.18
N THR A 222 25.34 3.19 13.22
CA THR A 222 26.19 2.44 14.12
C THR A 222 26.92 1.31 13.40
N GLN A 223 26.20 0.57 12.55
CA GLN A 223 26.80 -0.49 11.72
C GLN A 223 27.86 0.06 10.76
N ARG A 224 27.57 1.17 10.06
CA ARG A 224 28.55 1.82 9.16
C ARG A 224 29.81 2.29 9.88
N ARG A 225 29.72 2.70 11.14
CA ARG A 225 30.86 3.11 11.97
C ARG A 225 31.65 1.91 12.47
N ALA A 226 31.00 0.77 12.69
CA ALA A 226 31.60 -0.47 13.17
C ALA A 226 32.33 -1.27 12.07
N GLU A 227 32.00 -1.04 10.77
CA GLU A 227 32.72 -1.67 9.67
C GLU A 227 34.17 -1.14 9.62
N PRO A 228 35.20 -2.03 9.72
CA PRO A 228 36.60 -1.61 9.69
C PRO A 228 36.89 -0.94 8.33
N ARG A 229 37.35 0.30 8.35
CA ARG A 229 38.01 0.95 7.21
C ARG A 229 39.31 0.20 6.90
N GLY A 230 39.26 -0.89 6.15
CA GLY A 230 40.48 -1.60 5.85
C GLY A 230 40.30 -2.85 5.02
N TYR A 231 40.37 -2.69 3.71
CA TYR A 231 41.07 -3.64 2.80
C TYR A 231 41.14 -3.07 1.38
N LEU A 232 41.55 -1.82 1.22
CA LEU A 232 41.99 -1.26 -0.07
C LEU A 232 43.39 -0.63 0.06
N GLY A 233 44.33 -1.36 0.67
CA GLY A 233 45.72 -0.92 0.86
C GLY A 233 46.75 -1.99 0.58
N GLY A 234 46.62 -2.80 -0.48
CA GLY A 234 47.55 -3.89 -0.69
C GLY A 234 47.80 -4.36 -2.11
N LEU A 235 47.62 -3.50 -3.15
CA LEU A 235 48.08 -3.83 -4.51
C LEU A 235 48.79 -2.62 -5.14
N ARG A 236 49.87 -2.18 -4.43
CA ARG A 236 50.92 -1.37 -5.08
C ARG A 236 52.26 -2.05 -4.91
N LYS A 237 52.90 -2.37 -6.03
CA LYS A 237 54.30 -2.74 -6.26
C LYS A 237 54.67 -4.23 -6.06
N ARG A 238 54.64 -5.00 -7.13
CA ARG A 238 55.85 -5.72 -7.59
C ARG A 238 55.92 -5.64 -9.11
N ARG A 239 57.09 -5.24 -9.50
CA ARG A 239 57.67 -5.03 -10.82
C ARG A 239 57.40 -6.17 -11.79
#